data_536d4b905a3106b62d7b757482195816
#
_entry.id   536d4b905a3106b62d7b757482195816
#
_cell.length_a   1.000
_cell.length_b   1.000
_cell.length_c   1.000
_cell.angle_alpha   90.00
_cell.angle_beta   90.00
_cell.angle_gamma   90.00
#
_symmetry.space_group_name_H-M   'P 1'
#
loop_
_entity.id
_entity.type
_entity.pdbx_description
1 polymer ?
#
loop_
_entity_poly.entity_id
_entity_poly.type
_entity_poly.pdbx_seq_one_letter_code
_entity_poly.pdbx_strand_id
1 'polypeptide(L)'
;MNEKYLPIKIFEKRKEYDDRKTEAGGSPDRDYSWVLHGEPLKQHMQLLTQSLSTMKERCAERKSEGKVLPVVMKTTLHAEALAKTHRKKLVDVLESDGHENVIGVYGDRQILSLVENNAILDKITDVINKEDNASVISAITDMELYEPFIERTESGCGEYRVRLLNYNDYDRNQLVKILFEQHCRQHNIKLNTATRFTSDMYIYRVTIDSADEMNFLEDFEGLYAAEETKPLALTLDALEFDEASMVRVPDPEENYPLAGVLDTGIAGISYLKPWKEAKEHTNYPVEYQNNAHGTFVAGIMEYGDELNSYKVYSTKGIRLFNAVVYPDERKEAIYPEDLVDNIREAVKRNPQVKVWNLSLGIKEECELDEFSEFGMALDNIQDENNVLIVKSAGNCANFMKGLPKSRISKSGDSVRALVVGSVAGEKELYDYAEPNTPSPFTRIGPGPANIIKPDLVFYGGNAGVDDLGNLVKHGVRSFGL
;
A
#
# COMPACT_ATOMS: atom_id res chain seq x y z
N MET A 1 -26.99 -23.69 -5.98
CA MET A 1 -25.86 -22.78 -5.69
C MET A 1 -26.44 -21.55 -5.04
N ASN A 2 -26.08 -21.30 -3.80
CA ASN A 2 -26.61 -20.15 -3.06
C ASN A 2 -26.02 -18.88 -3.63
N GLU A 3 -26.86 -18.01 -4.20
CA GLU A 3 -26.52 -16.70 -4.77
C GLU A 3 -25.81 -15.70 -3.80
N LYS A 4 -25.55 -16.14 -2.57
CA LYS A 4 -24.97 -15.30 -1.50
C LYS A 4 -23.47 -15.01 -1.60
N TYR A 5 -22.75 -15.60 -2.53
CA TYR A 5 -21.27 -15.58 -2.51
C TYR A 5 -20.60 -14.85 -3.67
N LEU A 6 -21.35 -14.21 -4.54
CA LEU A 6 -20.75 -13.48 -5.65
C LEU A 6 -20.54 -12.01 -5.24
N PRO A 7 -19.35 -11.43 -5.43
CA PRO A 7 -19.08 -10.01 -5.18
C PRO A 7 -19.82 -9.08 -6.17
N ILE A 8 -20.76 -9.62 -6.91
CA ILE A 8 -21.57 -8.95 -7.92
C ILE A 8 -22.35 -7.74 -7.38
N LYS A 9 -22.73 -7.72 -6.09
CA LYS A 9 -23.41 -6.55 -5.49
C LYS A 9 -22.59 -5.27 -5.49
N ILE A 10 -21.26 -5.36 -5.40
CA ILE A 10 -20.37 -4.20 -5.50
C ILE A 10 -20.30 -3.72 -6.95
N PHE A 11 -20.25 -4.65 -7.90
CA PHE A 11 -20.29 -4.33 -9.34
C PHE A 11 -21.66 -3.78 -9.78
N GLU A 12 -22.77 -4.31 -9.26
CA GLU A 12 -24.12 -3.78 -9.53
C GLU A 12 -24.24 -2.32 -9.05
N LYS A 13 -23.79 -2.02 -7.82
CA LYS A 13 -23.82 -0.65 -7.30
C LYS A 13 -22.98 0.31 -8.12
N ARG A 14 -21.81 -0.12 -8.59
CA ARG A 14 -20.96 0.64 -9.49
C ARG A 14 -21.59 0.78 -10.87
N LYS A 15 -22.19 -0.28 -11.37
CA LYS A 15 -22.90 -0.30 -12.65
C LYS A 15 -24.09 0.65 -12.64
N GLU A 16 -24.94 0.61 -11.60
CA GLU A 16 -26.04 1.57 -11.44
C GLU A 16 -25.55 3.02 -11.43
N TYR A 17 -24.42 3.30 -10.76
CA TYR A 17 -23.85 4.63 -10.73
C TYR A 17 -23.27 5.05 -12.07
N ASP A 18 -22.61 4.13 -12.79
CA ASP A 18 -22.06 4.35 -14.11
C ASP A 18 -23.16 4.36 -15.19
N ASP A 19 -24.20 3.54 -15.07
CA ASP A 19 -25.36 3.51 -15.96
C ASP A 19 -26.19 4.80 -15.84
N ARG A 20 -26.37 5.34 -14.62
CA ARG A 20 -26.99 6.68 -14.45
C ARG A 20 -26.19 7.79 -15.11
N LYS A 21 -24.87 7.65 -15.20
CA LYS A 21 -24.00 8.59 -15.91
C LYS A 21 -23.99 8.40 -17.42
N THR A 22 -24.21 7.17 -17.90
CA THR A 22 -24.26 6.84 -19.33
C THR A 22 -25.65 7.00 -19.93
N GLU A 23 -26.73 6.78 -19.17
CA GLU A 23 -28.10 7.12 -19.59
C GLU A 23 -28.31 8.65 -19.73
N ALA A 24 -27.49 9.43 -19.05
CA ALA A 24 -27.32 10.84 -19.30
C ALA A 24 -26.54 11.13 -20.59
N GLY A 25 -26.47 10.16 -21.51
CA GLY A 25 -25.73 10.21 -22.76
C GLY A 25 -25.82 11.52 -23.48
N GLY A 26 -24.68 12.14 -23.56
CA GLY A 26 -24.23 13.14 -24.48
C GLY A 26 -25.23 14.00 -25.24
N SER A 27 -26.07 14.76 -24.54
CA SER A 27 -26.54 16.01 -25.12
C SER A 27 -25.53 17.09 -24.77
N PRO A 28 -24.95 17.79 -25.74
CA PRO A 28 -23.98 18.89 -25.49
C PRO A 28 -24.57 20.04 -24.68
N ASP A 29 -25.89 20.11 -24.51
CA ASP A 29 -26.65 21.23 -23.93
C ASP A 29 -27.37 20.86 -22.61
N ARG A 30 -26.88 19.91 -21.83
CA ARG A 30 -27.46 19.71 -20.50
C ARG A 30 -26.96 20.77 -19.54
N ASP A 31 -27.91 21.59 -19.05
CA ASP A 31 -27.71 22.37 -17.84
C ASP A 31 -27.55 21.41 -16.64
N TYR A 32 -26.32 21.27 -16.16
CA TYR A 32 -26.05 20.51 -14.96
C TYR A 32 -26.42 21.34 -13.74
N SER A 33 -27.16 20.78 -12.80
CA SER A 33 -27.62 21.47 -11.57
C SER A 33 -26.49 22.05 -10.72
N TRP A 34 -25.26 21.57 -10.88
CA TRP A 34 -24.08 22.04 -10.16
C TRP A 34 -23.34 23.16 -10.89
N VAL A 35 -23.71 23.50 -12.12
CA VAL A 35 -23.10 24.64 -12.86
C VAL A 35 -23.70 25.92 -12.36
N LEU A 36 -22.86 26.80 -11.87
CA LEU A 36 -23.23 28.12 -11.35
C LEU A 36 -23.51 29.08 -12.49
N HIS A 37 -24.49 29.98 -12.27
CA HIS A 37 -24.88 31.02 -13.20
C HIS A 37 -25.14 32.35 -12.49
N GLY A 38 -24.99 33.47 -13.18
CA GLY A 38 -25.30 34.79 -12.65
C GLY A 38 -24.45 35.18 -11.46
N GLU A 39 -25.09 35.73 -10.41
CA GLU A 39 -24.38 36.23 -9.24
C GLU A 39 -23.57 35.16 -8.46
N PRO A 40 -24.07 33.95 -8.23
CA PRO A 40 -23.26 32.87 -7.63
C PRO A 40 -21.99 32.52 -8.40
N LEU A 41 -22.05 32.55 -9.74
CA LEU A 41 -20.87 32.32 -10.58
C LEU A 41 -19.85 33.45 -10.39
N LYS A 42 -20.28 34.71 -10.38
CA LYS A 42 -19.38 35.85 -10.18
C LYS A 42 -18.68 35.84 -8.83
N GLN A 43 -19.41 35.50 -7.76
CA GLN A 43 -18.83 35.36 -6.42
C GLN A 43 -17.79 34.24 -6.41
N HIS A 44 -18.08 33.11 -7.04
CA HIS A 44 -17.14 31.99 -7.12
C HIS A 44 -15.89 32.32 -7.94
N MET A 45 -16.05 33.04 -9.08
CA MET A 45 -14.94 33.56 -9.88
C MET A 45 -14.02 34.48 -9.05
N GLN A 46 -14.61 35.33 -8.23
CA GLN A 46 -13.84 36.21 -7.34
C GLN A 46 -13.03 35.45 -6.31
N LEU A 47 -13.61 34.43 -5.67
CA LEU A 47 -12.91 33.56 -4.71
C LEU A 47 -11.71 32.86 -5.36
N LEU A 48 -11.91 32.21 -6.50
CA LEU A 48 -10.83 31.52 -7.21
C LEU A 48 -9.73 32.50 -7.68
N THR A 49 -10.11 33.71 -8.15
CA THR A 49 -9.15 34.75 -8.56
C THR A 49 -8.33 35.25 -7.36
N GLN A 50 -8.94 35.37 -6.18
CA GLN A 50 -8.23 35.73 -4.95
C GLN A 50 -7.22 34.65 -4.56
N SER A 51 -7.61 33.35 -4.58
CA SER A 51 -6.71 32.23 -4.34
C SER A 51 -5.50 32.24 -5.29
N LEU A 52 -5.73 32.48 -6.59
CA LEU A 52 -4.64 32.57 -7.58
C LEU A 52 -3.72 33.79 -7.32
N SER A 53 -4.27 34.91 -6.85
CA SER A 53 -3.45 36.08 -6.49
C SER A 53 -2.52 35.77 -5.33
N THR A 54 -3.03 35.16 -4.28
CA THR A 54 -2.22 34.72 -3.13
C THR A 54 -1.11 33.75 -3.56
N MET A 55 -1.41 32.82 -4.46
CA MET A 55 -0.38 31.90 -5.00
C MET A 55 0.71 32.67 -5.79
N LYS A 56 0.33 33.69 -6.57
CA LYS A 56 1.31 34.52 -7.29
C LYS A 56 2.26 35.24 -6.35
N GLU A 57 1.73 35.80 -5.26
CA GLU A 57 2.53 36.45 -4.22
C GLU A 57 3.52 35.47 -3.62
N ARG A 58 3.04 34.29 -3.24
CA ARG A 58 3.90 33.23 -2.69
C ARG A 58 4.98 32.75 -3.67
N CYS A 59 4.65 32.60 -4.95
CA CYS A 59 5.64 32.27 -5.99
C CYS A 59 6.72 33.36 -6.12
N ALA A 60 6.35 34.61 -5.98
CA ALA A 60 7.30 35.73 -6.05
C ALA A 60 8.23 35.78 -4.82
N GLU A 61 7.69 35.55 -3.62
CA GLU A 61 8.47 35.46 -2.38
C GLU A 61 9.51 34.33 -2.47
N ARG A 62 9.10 33.14 -2.85
CA ARG A 62 9.98 31.99 -3.02
C ARG A 62 11.12 32.23 -3.99
N LYS A 63 10.82 32.86 -5.11
CA LYS A 63 11.85 33.26 -6.09
C LYS A 63 12.87 34.22 -5.48
N SER A 64 12.43 35.14 -4.62
CA SER A 64 13.33 36.07 -3.91
C SER A 64 14.19 35.34 -2.86
N GLU A 65 13.70 34.24 -2.29
CA GLU A 65 14.42 33.37 -1.35
C GLU A 65 15.38 32.40 -2.04
N GLY A 66 15.43 32.39 -3.37
CA GLY A 66 16.32 31.52 -4.16
C GLY A 66 15.86 30.05 -4.21
N LYS A 67 14.60 29.76 -3.89
CA LYS A 67 14.06 28.40 -3.94
C LYS A 67 13.87 27.94 -5.39
N VAL A 68 14.26 26.69 -5.67
CA VAL A 68 14.36 26.16 -7.04
C VAL A 68 13.28 25.14 -7.40
N LEU A 69 12.59 24.57 -6.39
CA LEU A 69 11.50 23.63 -6.67
C LEU A 69 10.24 24.37 -7.14
N PRO A 70 9.49 23.83 -8.10
CA PRO A 70 8.22 24.43 -8.50
C PRO A 70 7.19 24.34 -7.38
N VAL A 71 6.28 25.30 -7.34
CA VAL A 71 5.11 25.26 -6.44
C VAL A 71 4.14 24.21 -6.94
N VAL A 72 3.48 23.52 -6.03
CA VAL A 72 2.40 22.60 -6.35
C VAL A 72 1.07 23.23 -5.94
N MET A 73 0.16 23.29 -6.89
CA MET A 73 -1.22 23.73 -6.69
C MET A 73 -2.12 22.52 -6.52
N LYS A 74 -2.97 22.55 -5.52
CA LYS A 74 -4.03 21.58 -5.28
C LYS A 74 -5.37 22.18 -5.73
N THR A 75 -5.99 21.55 -6.72
CA THR A 75 -7.30 21.92 -7.26
C THR A 75 -8.33 20.90 -6.82
N THR A 76 -9.33 21.33 -6.04
CA THR A 76 -10.43 20.48 -5.58
C THR A 76 -11.60 20.56 -6.53
N LEU A 77 -12.17 19.41 -6.91
CA LEU A 77 -13.25 19.31 -7.88
C LEU A 77 -14.60 19.08 -7.21
N HIS A 78 -15.65 19.58 -7.86
CA HIS A 78 -17.02 19.24 -7.52
C HIS A 78 -17.28 17.74 -7.74
N ALA A 79 -17.99 17.07 -6.80
CA ALA A 79 -18.21 15.64 -6.83
C ALA A 79 -18.83 15.15 -8.15
N GLU A 80 -19.74 15.92 -8.74
CA GLU A 80 -20.40 15.57 -10.00
C GLU A 80 -19.59 15.92 -11.25
N ALA A 81 -18.49 16.70 -11.10
CA ALA A 81 -17.61 17.08 -12.20
C ALA A 81 -16.51 16.04 -12.50
N LEU A 82 -16.48 14.91 -11.81
CA LEU A 82 -15.46 13.87 -11.98
C LEU A 82 -15.56 13.08 -13.29
N ALA A 83 -16.64 13.26 -14.07
CA ALA A 83 -16.80 12.60 -15.36
C ALA A 83 -15.68 12.97 -16.35
N LYS A 84 -15.24 12.01 -17.16
CA LYS A 84 -14.10 12.13 -18.10
C LYS A 84 -14.15 13.40 -18.97
N THR A 85 -15.34 13.79 -19.42
CA THR A 85 -15.55 14.98 -20.27
C THR A 85 -15.24 16.29 -19.57
N HIS A 86 -15.56 16.39 -18.27
CA HIS A 86 -15.28 17.59 -17.48
C HIS A 86 -13.80 17.64 -17.04
N ARG A 87 -13.22 16.48 -16.68
CA ARG A 87 -11.79 16.39 -16.36
C ARG A 87 -10.92 16.83 -17.52
N LYS A 88 -11.25 16.40 -18.74
CA LYS A 88 -10.47 16.79 -19.92
C LYS A 88 -10.43 18.31 -20.09
N LYS A 89 -11.57 18.97 -20.01
CA LYS A 89 -11.65 20.45 -20.13
C LYS A 89 -10.84 21.14 -19.01
N LEU A 90 -10.84 20.59 -17.80
CA LEU A 90 -10.08 21.13 -16.70
C LEU A 90 -8.58 20.92 -16.88
N VAL A 91 -8.16 19.73 -17.31
CA VAL A 91 -6.76 19.44 -17.62
C VAL A 91 -6.26 20.39 -18.70
N ASP A 92 -7.04 20.59 -19.76
CA ASP A 92 -6.71 21.56 -20.84
C ASP A 92 -6.48 23.01 -20.30
N VAL A 93 -7.12 23.37 -19.18
CA VAL A 93 -6.92 24.66 -18.50
C VAL A 93 -5.64 24.66 -17.65
N LEU A 94 -5.36 23.55 -16.98
CA LEU A 94 -4.19 23.41 -16.11
C LEU A 94 -2.90 23.11 -16.87
N GLU A 95 -2.99 22.62 -18.11
CA GLU A 95 -1.85 22.38 -19.00
C GLU A 95 -1.40 23.69 -19.67
N SER A 96 -0.09 23.86 -19.85
CA SER A 96 0.49 24.96 -20.59
C SER A 96 1.35 24.47 -21.73
N ASP A 97 1.05 24.97 -22.96
CA ASP A 97 1.89 24.84 -24.16
C ASP A 97 2.39 23.41 -24.48
N GLY A 98 1.55 22.40 -24.21
CA GLY A 98 1.87 20.99 -24.47
C GLY A 98 2.72 20.31 -23.41
N HIS A 99 2.95 20.96 -22.27
CA HIS A 99 3.55 20.35 -21.09
C HIS A 99 2.46 19.89 -20.12
N GLU A 100 2.52 18.61 -19.73
CA GLU A 100 1.67 18.05 -18.68
C GLU A 100 2.09 18.63 -17.33
N ASN A 101 1.34 19.58 -16.81
CA ASN A 101 1.60 20.15 -15.48
C ASN A 101 0.95 19.33 -14.36
N VAL A 102 0.01 18.46 -14.69
CA VAL A 102 -0.65 17.58 -13.70
C VAL A 102 0.31 16.47 -13.29
N ILE A 103 0.68 16.48 -12.01
CA ILE A 103 1.61 15.48 -11.44
C ILE A 103 0.90 14.34 -10.72
N GLY A 104 -0.38 14.50 -10.36
CA GLY A 104 -1.10 13.44 -9.67
C GLY A 104 -2.51 13.82 -9.28
N VAL A 105 -3.17 12.85 -8.65
CA VAL A 105 -4.47 12.99 -8.00
C VAL A 105 -4.25 12.76 -6.51
N TYR A 106 -4.84 13.61 -5.69
CA TYR A 106 -4.80 13.52 -4.23
C TYR A 106 -6.22 13.25 -3.72
N GLY A 107 -6.41 12.12 -3.03
CA GLY A 107 -7.75 11.68 -2.67
C GLY A 107 -8.66 11.41 -3.88
N ASP A 108 -9.96 11.55 -3.69
CA ASP A 108 -10.98 11.23 -4.71
C ASP A 108 -11.29 12.37 -5.68
N ARG A 109 -10.99 13.63 -5.30
CA ARG A 109 -11.45 14.82 -6.02
C ARG A 109 -10.40 15.92 -6.20
N GLN A 110 -9.16 15.69 -5.85
CA GLN A 110 -8.14 16.71 -5.89
C GLN A 110 -7.10 16.38 -6.97
N ILE A 111 -6.67 17.43 -7.67
CA ILE A 111 -5.63 17.34 -8.70
C ILE A 111 -4.44 18.14 -8.21
N LEU A 112 -3.25 17.56 -8.27
CA LEU A 112 -1.98 18.24 -8.03
C LEU A 112 -1.37 18.66 -9.37
N SER A 113 -1.06 19.94 -9.50
CA SER A 113 -0.44 20.50 -10.69
C SER A 113 0.74 21.41 -10.37
N LEU A 114 1.75 21.39 -11.24
CA LEU A 114 2.93 22.23 -11.11
C LEU A 114 2.65 23.66 -11.52
N VAL A 115 3.15 24.59 -10.74
CA VAL A 115 3.20 26.01 -11.06
C VAL A 115 4.67 26.41 -11.21
N GLU A 116 5.19 26.33 -12.41
CA GLU A 116 6.58 26.67 -12.71
C GLU A 116 6.85 28.18 -12.68
N ASN A 117 5.84 28.95 -13.06
CA ASN A 117 5.93 30.39 -13.12
C ASN A 117 4.55 31.05 -13.10
N ASN A 118 4.54 32.37 -12.93
CA ASN A 118 3.30 33.17 -12.85
C ASN A 118 2.49 33.16 -14.16
N ALA A 119 3.09 32.87 -15.32
CA ALA A 119 2.35 32.84 -16.59
C ALA A 119 1.29 31.72 -16.61
N ILE A 120 1.54 30.62 -15.92
CA ILE A 120 0.54 29.53 -15.75
C ILE A 120 -0.66 30.06 -14.95
N LEU A 121 -0.39 30.73 -13.83
CA LEU A 121 -1.46 31.34 -13.01
C LEU A 121 -2.21 32.45 -13.74
N ASP A 122 -1.52 33.22 -14.59
CA ASP A 122 -2.14 34.25 -15.43
C ASP A 122 -3.12 33.63 -16.43
N LYS A 123 -2.69 32.54 -17.10
CA LYS A 123 -3.54 31.78 -18.03
C LYS A 123 -4.78 31.21 -17.36
N ILE A 124 -4.63 30.60 -16.18
CA ILE A 124 -5.75 30.07 -15.40
C ILE A 124 -6.69 31.20 -14.99
N THR A 125 -6.15 32.33 -14.55
CA THR A 125 -6.91 33.54 -14.19
C THR A 125 -7.73 34.03 -15.37
N ASP A 126 -7.16 34.07 -16.57
CA ASP A 126 -7.84 34.51 -17.80
C ASP A 126 -9.00 33.57 -18.19
N VAL A 127 -8.90 32.28 -17.90
CA VAL A 127 -9.98 31.31 -18.12
C VAL A 127 -11.09 31.51 -17.10
N ILE A 128 -10.73 31.66 -15.80
CA ILE A 128 -11.69 31.85 -14.70
C ILE A 128 -12.47 33.15 -14.85
N ASN A 129 -11.87 34.19 -15.39
CA ASN A 129 -12.52 35.50 -15.56
C ASN A 129 -13.48 35.58 -16.76
N LYS A 130 -13.75 34.46 -17.47
CA LYS A 130 -14.68 34.44 -18.60
C LYS A 130 -15.93 33.66 -18.22
N GLU A 131 -17.09 34.31 -18.12
CA GLU A 131 -18.38 33.69 -17.78
C GLU A 131 -18.76 32.55 -18.74
N ASP A 132 -18.28 32.57 -19.99
CA ASP A 132 -18.48 31.49 -20.97
C ASP A 132 -17.88 30.13 -20.51
N ASN A 133 -16.97 30.16 -19.55
CA ASN A 133 -16.36 28.97 -18.96
C ASN A 133 -17.10 28.48 -17.70
N ALA A 134 -18.36 28.88 -17.50
CA ALA A 134 -19.14 28.58 -16.30
C ALA A 134 -19.05 27.11 -15.87
N SER A 135 -19.09 26.16 -16.81
CA SER A 135 -19.00 24.72 -16.48
C SER A 135 -17.64 24.30 -15.95
N VAL A 136 -16.53 24.88 -16.43
CA VAL A 136 -15.19 24.62 -15.94
C VAL A 136 -14.96 25.29 -14.59
N ILE A 137 -15.41 26.54 -14.45
CA ILE A 137 -15.30 27.32 -13.22
C ILE A 137 -16.07 26.62 -12.10
N SER A 138 -17.30 26.18 -12.37
CA SER A 138 -18.14 25.47 -11.39
C SER A 138 -17.63 24.07 -11.05
N ALA A 139 -16.84 23.46 -11.94
CA ALA A 139 -16.20 22.18 -11.67
C ALA A 139 -15.08 22.29 -10.63
N ILE A 140 -14.49 23.47 -10.46
CA ILE A 140 -13.46 23.76 -9.45
C ILE A 140 -14.14 24.31 -8.22
N THR A 141 -14.05 23.63 -7.09
CA THR A 141 -14.59 24.13 -5.81
C THR A 141 -13.57 24.95 -5.05
N ASP A 142 -12.29 24.64 -5.20
CA ASP A 142 -11.20 25.34 -4.53
C ASP A 142 -9.87 25.19 -5.29
N MET A 143 -8.98 26.18 -5.10
CA MET A 143 -7.60 26.19 -5.60
C MET A 143 -6.70 26.77 -4.51
N GLU A 144 -5.76 25.97 -4.05
CA GLU A 144 -4.85 26.36 -2.97
C GLU A 144 -3.43 25.82 -3.23
N LEU A 145 -2.46 26.34 -2.50
CA LEU A 145 -1.13 25.73 -2.47
C LEU A 145 -1.24 24.35 -1.81
N TYR A 146 -0.50 23.39 -2.35
CA TYR A 146 -0.38 22.10 -1.70
C TYR A 146 0.38 22.26 -0.39
N GLU A 147 -0.22 21.80 0.69
CA GLU A 147 0.41 21.66 2.00
C GLU A 147 0.63 20.18 2.28
N PRO A 148 1.85 19.77 2.69
CA PRO A 148 2.15 18.38 3.00
C PRO A 148 1.33 17.91 4.19
N PHE A 149 0.95 16.63 4.16
CA PHE A 149 0.36 16.00 5.32
C PHE A 149 1.45 15.71 6.37
N ILE A 150 1.26 16.19 7.59
CA ILE A 150 2.18 15.97 8.69
C ILE A 150 1.41 15.43 9.89
N GLU A 151 1.72 14.19 10.25
CA GLU A 151 1.21 13.58 11.47
C GLU A 151 2.02 14.08 12.66
N ARG A 152 1.39 14.88 13.51
CA ARG A 152 2.05 15.37 14.74
C ARG A 152 1.74 14.45 15.91
N THR A 153 2.78 13.89 16.50
CA THR A 153 2.66 13.17 17.79
C THR A 153 2.51 14.14 18.96
N GLU A 154 2.03 13.67 20.09
CA GLU A 154 1.90 14.51 21.30
C GLU A 154 3.25 15.10 21.75
N SER A 155 4.34 14.37 21.56
CA SER A 155 5.69 14.80 21.91
C SER A 155 6.35 15.69 20.83
N GLY A 156 5.88 15.62 19.59
CA GLY A 156 6.52 16.23 18.43
C GLY A 156 7.87 15.59 18.07
N CYS A 157 8.27 14.51 18.76
CA CYS A 157 9.55 13.81 18.58
C CYS A 157 9.29 12.34 18.24
N GLY A 158 10.21 11.70 17.51
CA GLY A 158 10.11 10.28 17.16
C GLY A 158 10.72 9.94 15.81
N GLU A 159 10.47 8.70 15.40
CA GLU A 159 10.83 8.24 14.06
C GLU A 159 9.71 8.61 13.08
N TYR A 160 10.06 9.31 12.02
CA TYR A 160 9.14 9.73 10.98
C TYR A 160 9.51 9.12 9.65
N ARG A 161 8.50 8.69 8.96
CA ARG A 161 8.52 8.25 7.59
C ARG A 161 8.17 9.42 6.69
N VAL A 162 9.08 9.76 5.79
CA VAL A 162 8.96 10.94 4.93
C VAL A 162 8.86 10.54 3.48
N ARG A 163 7.82 11.03 2.80
CA ARG A 163 7.62 10.91 1.36
C ARG A 163 7.79 12.27 0.70
N LEU A 164 8.51 12.29 -0.41
CA LEU A 164 8.71 13.50 -1.21
C LEU A 164 7.70 13.55 -2.35
N LEU A 165 7.42 14.77 -2.83
CA LEU A 165 6.61 14.98 -4.03
C LEU A 165 7.25 14.29 -5.23
N ASN A 166 6.44 13.58 -6.00
CA ASN A 166 6.82 13.04 -7.29
C ASN A 166 6.38 14.03 -8.39
N TYR A 167 7.36 14.58 -9.08
CA TYR A 167 7.13 15.58 -10.14
C TYR A 167 6.88 14.95 -11.52
N ASN A 168 6.77 13.61 -11.63
CA ASN A 168 6.68 12.88 -12.89
C ASN A 168 7.82 13.21 -13.89
N ASP A 169 8.93 13.70 -13.36
CA ASP A 169 10.13 14.07 -14.09
C ASP A 169 11.36 13.54 -13.35
N TYR A 170 12.20 12.77 -14.04
CA TYR A 170 13.34 12.10 -13.43
C TYR A 170 14.33 13.09 -12.81
N ASP A 171 14.69 14.16 -13.54
CA ASP A 171 15.71 15.10 -13.09
C ASP A 171 15.22 15.90 -11.90
N ARG A 172 13.95 16.30 -11.88
CA ARG A 172 13.31 16.96 -10.74
C ARG A 172 13.21 16.03 -9.53
N ASN A 173 12.86 14.79 -9.73
CA ASN A 173 12.82 13.80 -8.65
C ASN A 173 14.21 13.54 -8.06
N GLN A 174 15.28 13.57 -8.86
CA GLN A 174 16.64 13.53 -8.33
C GLN A 174 17.02 14.82 -7.60
N LEU A 175 16.61 15.97 -8.13
CA LEU A 175 16.88 17.27 -7.49
C LEU A 175 16.21 17.36 -6.11
N VAL A 176 14.93 17.00 -5.98
CA VAL A 176 14.24 17.08 -4.69
C VAL A 176 14.89 16.17 -3.64
N LYS A 177 15.36 14.98 -4.04
CA LYS A 177 16.13 14.09 -3.15
C LYS A 177 17.38 14.77 -2.62
N ILE A 178 18.20 15.31 -3.52
CA ILE A 178 19.46 15.98 -3.16
C ILE A 178 19.18 17.14 -2.21
N LEU A 179 18.17 17.95 -2.53
CA LEU A 179 17.78 19.09 -1.70
C LEU A 179 17.26 18.66 -0.33
N PHE A 180 16.48 17.58 -0.26
CA PHE A 180 16.00 17.03 1.01
C PHE A 180 17.14 16.54 1.89
N GLU A 181 18.07 15.77 1.32
CA GLU A 181 19.23 15.28 2.06
C GLU A 181 20.15 16.42 2.53
N GLN A 182 20.26 17.49 1.75
CA GLN A 182 20.98 18.69 2.14
C GLN A 182 20.25 19.44 3.27
N HIS A 183 18.93 19.57 3.15
CA HIS A 183 18.07 20.21 4.16
C HIS A 183 18.16 19.49 5.51
N CYS A 184 18.07 18.17 5.53
CA CYS A 184 18.26 17.37 6.73
C CYS A 184 19.65 17.63 7.39
N ARG A 185 20.72 17.65 6.58
CA ARG A 185 22.07 17.94 7.09
C ARG A 185 22.22 19.37 7.64
N GLN A 186 21.62 20.36 6.99
CA GLN A 186 21.69 21.77 7.43
C GLN A 186 20.96 22.02 8.75
N HIS A 187 19.87 21.27 9.00
CA HIS A 187 19.05 21.41 10.19
C HIS A 187 19.27 20.31 11.22
N ASN A 188 20.35 19.52 11.07
CA ASN A 188 20.71 18.39 11.94
C ASN A 188 19.64 17.30 12.10
N ILE A 189 18.68 17.21 11.16
CA ILE A 189 17.70 16.13 11.13
C ILE A 189 18.44 14.84 10.78
N LYS A 190 18.35 13.85 11.66
CA LYS A 190 19.03 12.57 11.48
C LYS A 190 18.28 11.72 10.43
N LEU A 191 18.92 11.51 9.28
CA LEU A 191 18.43 10.63 8.24
C LEU A 191 18.92 9.20 8.51
N ASN A 192 18.00 8.27 8.82
CA ASN A 192 18.33 6.89 9.16
C ASN A 192 18.42 6.00 7.92
N THR A 193 17.42 6.03 7.06
CA THR A 193 17.38 5.25 5.82
C THR A 193 16.77 6.05 4.66
N ALA A 194 17.10 5.64 3.44
CA ALA A 194 16.50 6.12 2.19
C ALA A 194 16.22 4.91 1.30
N THR A 195 15.03 4.32 1.45
CA THR A 195 14.64 3.09 0.79
C THR A 195 13.89 3.37 -0.50
N ARG A 196 14.30 2.72 -1.58
CA ARG A 196 13.62 2.80 -2.87
C ARG A 196 12.40 1.88 -2.89
N PHE A 197 11.21 2.42 -3.01
CA PHE A 197 9.96 1.67 -3.13
C PHE A 197 9.63 1.36 -4.59
N THR A 198 9.69 2.37 -5.46
CA THR A 198 9.57 2.20 -6.91
C THR A 198 10.75 2.85 -7.64
N SER A 199 10.75 2.87 -8.98
CA SER A 199 11.80 3.50 -9.78
C SER A 199 12.03 4.97 -9.45
N ASP A 200 10.96 5.66 -9.06
CA ASP A 200 10.86 7.10 -8.87
C ASP A 200 10.35 7.52 -7.49
N MET A 201 10.06 6.56 -6.60
CA MET A 201 9.61 6.83 -5.23
C MET A 201 10.62 6.31 -4.19
N TYR A 202 11.09 7.23 -3.35
CA TYR A 202 11.92 6.93 -2.19
C TYR A 202 11.16 7.31 -0.92
N ILE A 203 11.27 6.44 0.08
CA ILE A 203 10.78 6.69 1.45
C ILE A 203 11.99 6.89 2.32
N TYR A 204 12.00 7.98 3.06
CA TYR A 204 13.03 8.30 4.04
C TYR A 204 12.52 8.01 5.44
N ARG A 205 13.39 7.47 6.29
CA ARG A 205 13.14 7.44 7.73
C ARG A 205 14.08 8.42 8.40
N VAL A 206 13.50 9.34 9.15
CA VAL A 206 14.24 10.38 9.89
C VAL A 206 13.88 10.33 11.37
N THR A 207 14.83 10.70 12.22
CA THR A 207 14.58 10.92 13.66
C THR A 207 14.40 12.41 13.89
N ILE A 208 13.33 12.78 14.56
CA ILE A 208 13.04 14.14 15.02
C ILE A 208 13.18 14.17 16.53
N ASP A 209 14.13 14.94 17.03
CA ASP A 209 14.47 15.03 18.45
C ASP A 209 13.92 16.32 19.11
N SER A 210 13.42 17.27 18.30
CA SER A 210 12.91 18.55 18.79
C SER A 210 11.78 19.12 17.91
N ALA A 211 10.99 20.03 18.50
CA ALA A 211 9.97 20.77 17.77
C ALA A 211 10.56 21.66 16.67
N ASP A 212 11.76 22.18 16.85
CA ASP A 212 12.44 22.98 15.84
C ASP A 212 12.81 22.14 14.61
N GLU A 213 13.28 20.91 14.80
CA GLU A 213 13.55 19.97 13.71
C GLU A 213 12.27 19.63 12.95
N MET A 214 11.15 19.45 13.65
CA MET A 214 9.85 19.25 12.99
C MET A 214 9.44 20.46 12.14
N ASN A 215 9.59 21.66 12.67
CA ASN A 215 9.30 22.88 11.91
C ASN A 215 10.20 22.98 10.65
N PHE A 216 11.49 22.66 10.76
CA PHE A 216 12.38 22.62 9.60
C PHE A 216 11.97 21.55 8.59
N LEU A 217 11.49 20.38 9.05
CA LEU A 217 10.97 19.36 8.15
C LEU A 217 9.74 19.87 7.38
N GLU A 218 8.81 20.54 8.07
CA GLU A 218 7.61 21.16 7.48
C GLU A 218 7.94 22.23 6.44
N ASP A 219 9.00 22.99 6.68
CA ASP A 219 9.46 24.07 5.78
C ASP A 219 10.08 23.54 4.47
N PHE A 220 10.26 22.23 4.35
CA PHE A 220 10.81 21.65 3.12
C PHE A 220 9.74 21.54 2.02
N GLU A 221 9.87 22.33 0.98
CA GLU A 221 8.86 22.52 -0.07
C GLU A 221 8.63 21.31 -0.98
N GLY A 222 9.55 20.35 -0.98
CA GLY A 222 9.43 19.08 -1.71
C GLY A 222 8.76 17.97 -0.91
N LEU A 223 8.23 18.27 0.28
CA LEU A 223 7.58 17.30 1.13
C LEU A 223 6.19 16.94 0.60
N TYR A 224 5.89 15.63 0.52
CA TYR A 224 4.52 15.17 0.29
C TYR A 224 3.83 14.80 1.61
N ALA A 225 4.48 14.00 2.44
CA ALA A 225 3.94 13.63 3.74
C ALA A 225 5.07 13.28 4.72
N ALA A 226 4.82 13.48 6.00
CA ALA A 226 5.62 12.97 7.10
C ALA A 226 4.70 12.32 8.13
N GLU A 227 4.88 11.05 8.37
CA GLU A 227 4.04 10.24 9.25
C GLU A 227 4.88 9.56 10.31
N GLU A 228 4.38 9.45 11.54
CA GLU A 228 5.06 8.67 12.58
C GLU A 228 5.19 7.22 12.11
N THR A 229 6.40 6.68 12.18
CA THR A 229 6.61 5.27 11.84
C THR A 229 6.94 4.46 13.10
N LYS A 230 6.39 3.24 13.15
CA LYS A 230 6.59 2.31 14.24
C LYS A 230 7.21 1.02 13.71
N PRO A 231 8.03 0.35 14.53
CA PRO A 231 8.53 -0.95 14.18
C PRO A 231 7.39 -1.92 13.87
N LEU A 232 7.62 -2.80 12.91
CA LEU A 232 6.73 -3.90 12.62
C LEU A 232 6.72 -4.87 13.81
N ALA A 233 5.56 -5.50 14.05
CA ALA A 233 5.43 -6.57 15.01
C ALA A 233 4.72 -7.75 14.36
N LEU A 234 5.34 -8.93 14.40
CA LEU A 234 4.71 -10.17 13.99
C LEU A 234 3.58 -10.50 14.96
N THR A 235 2.42 -10.81 14.42
CA THR A 235 1.39 -11.48 15.20
C THR A 235 1.56 -12.97 14.95
N LEU A 236 2.21 -13.63 15.88
CA LEU A 236 2.18 -15.09 15.94
C LEU A 236 0.75 -15.48 16.36
N ASP A 237 -0.12 -15.62 15.39
CA ASP A 237 -1.43 -16.19 15.62
C ASP A 237 -1.27 -17.66 16.06
N ALA A 238 -2.25 -18.20 16.77
CA ALA A 238 -2.17 -19.53 17.36
C ALA A 238 -1.65 -20.54 16.35
N LEU A 239 -0.40 -20.94 16.51
CA LEU A 239 0.25 -21.97 15.72
C LEU A 239 -0.07 -23.30 16.38
N GLU A 240 -0.68 -24.20 15.64
CA GLU A 240 -0.85 -25.58 16.10
C GLU A 240 0.32 -26.42 15.60
N PHE A 241 1.01 -27.06 16.55
CA PHE A 241 2.17 -27.88 16.24
C PHE A 241 1.79 -29.35 16.23
N ASP A 242 2.30 -30.08 15.24
CA ASP A 242 2.07 -31.52 15.09
C ASP A 242 3.33 -32.17 14.51
N GLU A 243 3.36 -33.49 14.49
CA GLU A 243 4.45 -34.29 13.93
C GLU A 243 3.94 -35.11 12.75
N ALA A 244 4.70 -35.17 11.67
CA ALA A 244 4.39 -36.05 10.54
C ALA A 244 4.73 -37.52 10.89
N SER A 245 4.01 -38.43 10.28
CA SER A 245 4.17 -39.87 10.49
C SER A 245 5.56 -40.38 10.09
N MET A 246 6.18 -39.74 9.09
CA MET A 246 7.54 -40.05 8.63
C MET A 246 8.24 -38.83 8.03
N VAL A 247 9.57 -38.87 8.04
CA VAL A 247 10.38 -37.88 7.33
C VAL A 247 10.34 -38.21 5.84
N ARG A 248 9.84 -37.25 5.04
CA ARG A 248 9.90 -37.29 3.58
C ARG A 248 11.30 -36.87 3.12
N VAL A 249 11.84 -37.56 2.13
CA VAL A 249 13.10 -37.20 1.49
C VAL A 249 12.91 -37.05 0.00
N PRO A 250 13.54 -36.06 -0.66
CA PRO A 250 13.45 -35.93 -2.11
C PRO A 250 14.09 -37.11 -2.81
N ASP A 251 13.42 -37.64 -3.84
CA ASP A 251 13.99 -38.64 -4.74
C ASP A 251 15.02 -37.97 -5.64
N PRO A 252 16.27 -38.48 -5.70
CA PRO A 252 17.31 -37.87 -6.55
C PRO A 252 17.00 -37.90 -8.04
N GLU A 253 16.11 -38.78 -8.49
CA GLU A 253 15.71 -38.89 -9.89
C GLU A 253 14.54 -37.98 -10.28
N GLU A 254 13.90 -37.32 -9.32
CA GLU A 254 12.75 -36.46 -9.52
C GLU A 254 13.16 -34.97 -9.53
N ASN A 255 12.48 -34.17 -10.34
CA ASN A 255 12.61 -32.72 -10.34
C ASN A 255 11.51 -32.10 -9.48
N TYR A 256 11.92 -31.38 -8.46
CA TYR A 256 10.99 -30.67 -7.56
C TYR A 256 10.98 -29.17 -7.86
N PRO A 257 9.83 -28.52 -7.82
CA PRO A 257 9.76 -27.06 -7.95
C PRO A 257 10.51 -26.40 -6.79
N LEU A 258 11.11 -25.23 -7.06
CA LEU A 258 11.80 -24.42 -6.07
C LEU A 258 10.92 -23.24 -5.66
N ALA A 259 10.63 -23.12 -4.38
CA ALA A 259 9.94 -21.97 -3.80
C ALA A 259 10.78 -21.30 -2.72
N GLY A 260 10.79 -19.99 -2.70
CA GLY A 260 11.43 -19.18 -1.67
C GLY A 260 10.48 -18.88 -0.52
N VAL A 261 11.01 -18.81 0.69
CA VAL A 261 10.29 -18.42 1.90
C VAL A 261 10.92 -17.13 2.43
N LEU A 262 10.27 -16.01 2.20
CA LEU A 262 10.63 -14.68 2.73
C LEU A 262 10.00 -14.54 4.12
N ASP A 263 10.76 -14.90 5.15
CA ASP A 263 10.24 -15.02 6.50
C ASP A 263 11.32 -14.81 7.56
N THR A 264 11.11 -15.31 8.78
CA THR A 264 12.05 -15.25 9.90
C THR A 264 13.17 -16.31 9.81
N GLY A 265 13.07 -17.23 8.83
CA GLY A 265 14.02 -18.32 8.60
C GLY A 265 13.43 -19.70 8.83
N ILE A 266 14.06 -20.71 8.22
CA ILE A 266 13.68 -22.12 8.31
C ILE A 266 14.72 -22.86 9.14
N ALA A 267 14.30 -23.43 10.27
CA ALA A 267 15.17 -24.25 11.10
C ALA A 267 15.53 -25.59 10.44
N GLY A 268 16.69 -26.12 10.79
CA GLY A 268 17.18 -27.39 10.28
C GLY A 268 16.58 -28.62 10.97
N ILE A 269 15.25 -28.63 11.21
CA ILE A 269 14.55 -29.80 11.80
C ILE A 269 14.58 -31.00 10.85
N SER A 270 14.43 -32.22 11.39
CA SER A 270 14.54 -33.46 10.63
C SER A 270 13.60 -33.53 9.42
N TYR A 271 12.40 -33.01 9.54
CA TYR A 271 11.39 -33.00 8.48
C TYR A 271 11.72 -32.09 7.30
N LEU A 272 12.25 -30.89 7.58
CA LEU A 272 12.49 -29.87 6.55
C LEU A 272 13.92 -29.86 6.00
N LYS A 273 14.88 -30.38 6.77
CA LYS A 273 16.30 -30.42 6.36
C LYS A 273 16.54 -31.07 4.99
N PRO A 274 15.87 -32.16 4.60
CA PRO A 274 16.07 -32.79 3.29
C PRO A 274 15.57 -31.93 2.11
N TRP A 275 14.62 -31.05 2.37
CA TRP A 275 13.95 -30.18 1.38
C TRP A 275 14.56 -28.79 1.28
N LYS A 276 15.25 -28.35 2.32
CA LYS A 276 15.90 -27.05 2.36
C LYS A 276 17.13 -27.04 1.45
N GLU A 277 17.22 -26.02 0.59
CA GLU A 277 18.41 -25.78 -0.22
C GLU A 277 19.64 -25.49 0.66
N ALA A 278 20.81 -25.92 0.20
CA ALA A 278 22.07 -25.67 0.92
C ALA A 278 22.46 -24.20 0.91
N LYS A 279 22.11 -23.47 -0.17
CA LYS A 279 22.26 -22.02 -0.26
C LYS A 279 21.03 -21.36 0.35
N GLU A 280 21.27 -20.36 1.17
CA GLU A 280 20.24 -19.52 1.77
C GLU A 280 20.60 -18.05 1.65
N HIS A 281 19.63 -17.18 1.88
CA HIS A 281 19.84 -15.74 1.99
C HIS A 281 19.51 -15.31 3.42
N THR A 282 20.32 -14.43 4.00
CA THR A 282 20.02 -13.85 5.31
C THR A 282 20.50 -12.41 5.37
N ASN A 283 19.65 -11.55 5.90
CA ASN A 283 19.99 -10.17 6.24
C ASN A 283 20.44 -10.02 7.71
N TYR A 284 20.30 -11.09 8.51
CA TYR A 284 20.53 -11.05 9.95
C TYR A 284 21.48 -12.15 10.43
N PRO A 285 22.45 -11.86 11.30
CA PRO A 285 23.24 -12.87 11.99
C PRO A 285 22.36 -13.86 12.77
N VAL A 286 22.84 -15.08 13.00
CA VAL A 286 22.07 -16.15 13.64
C VAL A 286 21.52 -15.76 15.00
N GLU A 287 22.26 -14.98 15.77
CA GLU A 287 21.84 -14.47 17.08
C GLU A 287 20.63 -13.51 17.03
N TYR A 288 20.33 -12.93 15.87
CA TYR A 288 19.18 -12.06 15.63
C TYR A 288 18.02 -12.77 14.90
N GLN A 289 18.08 -14.10 14.76
CA GLN A 289 17.04 -14.87 14.09
C GLN A 289 16.11 -15.56 15.08
N ASN A 290 14.84 -15.66 14.73
CA ASN A 290 13.83 -16.49 15.38
C ASN A 290 13.08 -17.28 14.34
N ASN A 291 13.56 -18.47 14.03
CA ASN A 291 13.08 -19.28 12.91
C ASN A 291 11.70 -19.93 13.12
N ALA A 292 10.98 -19.64 14.21
CA ALA A 292 9.73 -20.31 14.54
C ALA A 292 8.67 -20.15 13.46
N HIS A 293 8.39 -18.90 13.04
CA HIS A 293 7.34 -18.61 12.06
C HIS A 293 7.71 -19.16 10.66
N GLY A 294 8.90 -18.91 10.17
CA GLY A 294 9.33 -19.41 8.86
C GLY A 294 9.40 -20.96 8.81
N THR A 295 9.73 -21.61 9.92
CA THR A 295 9.68 -23.07 10.03
C THR A 295 8.25 -23.58 9.94
N PHE A 296 7.33 -22.94 10.63
CA PHE A 296 5.91 -23.26 10.57
C PHE A 296 5.37 -23.12 9.14
N VAL A 297 5.66 -22.00 8.48
CA VAL A 297 5.26 -21.76 7.08
C VAL A 297 5.84 -22.81 6.14
N ALA A 298 7.13 -23.11 6.25
CA ALA A 298 7.80 -24.12 5.44
C ALA A 298 7.19 -25.53 5.67
N GLY A 299 6.80 -25.84 6.90
CA GLY A 299 6.11 -27.10 7.24
C GLY A 299 4.75 -27.21 6.55
N ILE A 300 3.96 -26.13 6.49
CA ILE A 300 2.71 -26.11 5.72
C ILE A 300 2.98 -26.37 4.24
N MET A 301 4.01 -25.74 3.67
CA MET A 301 4.33 -25.89 2.25
C MET A 301 4.72 -27.32 1.89
N GLU A 302 5.39 -28.06 2.77
CA GLU A 302 5.91 -29.39 2.48
C GLU A 302 5.04 -30.53 3.03
N TYR A 303 4.38 -30.36 4.17
CA TYR A 303 3.62 -31.37 4.88
C TYR A 303 2.16 -30.98 5.17
N GLY A 304 1.70 -29.85 4.65
CA GLY A 304 0.37 -29.33 4.96
C GLY A 304 -0.76 -30.30 4.55
N ASP A 305 -0.53 -31.12 3.52
CA ASP A 305 -1.46 -32.15 3.07
C ASP A 305 -1.63 -33.29 4.10
N GLU A 306 -0.52 -33.74 4.70
CA GLU A 306 -0.52 -34.83 5.71
C GLU A 306 -1.06 -34.28 7.05
N LEU A 307 -0.50 -33.17 7.53
CA LEU A 307 -0.79 -32.63 8.85
C LEU A 307 -2.23 -32.13 8.99
N ASN A 308 -2.84 -31.70 7.88
CA ASN A 308 -4.20 -31.14 7.89
C ASN A 308 -5.22 -31.97 7.11
N SER A 309 -4.84 -33.16 6.65
CA SER A 309 -5.71 -34.04 5.86
C SER A 309 -6.32 -33.40 4.61
N TYR A 310 -5.67 -32.40 4.06
CA TYR A 310 -6.10 -31.73 2.82
C TYR A 310 -5.54 -32.47 1.62
N LYS A 311 -6.38 -32.73 0.62
CA LYS A 311 -5.91 -33.24 -0.67
C LYS A 311 -5.32 -32.05 -1.46
N VAL A 312 -4.01 -31.84 -1.34
CA VAL A 312 -3.29 -30.91 -2.21
C VAL A 312 -2.94 -31.66 -3.49
N TYR A 313 -3.38 -31.11 -4.62
CA TYR A 313 -3.06 -31.72 -5.90
C TYR A 313 -1.60 -31.40 -6.26
N SER A 314 -0.80 -32.41 -6.45
CA SER A 314 0.19 -32.51 -7.52
C SER A 314 1.67 -32.50 -7.24
N THR A 315 2.21 -32.07 -6.14
CA THR A 315 3.67 -32.15 -5.99
C THR A 315 4.05 -33.23 -4.97
N LYS A 316 5.02 -34.07 -5.33
CA LYS A 316 5.61 -35.04 -4.40
C LYS A 316 6.51 -34.35 -3.35
N GLY A 317 6.57 -33.01 -3.36
CA GLY A 317 7.35 -32.15 -2.49
C GLY A 317 7.82 -30.88 -3.18
N ILE A 318 8.42 -29.96 -2.44
CA ILE A 318 8.91 -28.65 -2.88
C ILE A 318 10.30 -28.41 -2.32
N ARG A 319 11.26 -28.00 -3.15
CA ARG A 319 12.53 -27.49 -2.65
C ARG A 319 12.33 -26.11 -2.04
N LEU A 320 12.85 -25.90 -0.84
CA LEU A 320 12.65 -24.71 -0.04
C LEU A 320 13.93 -23.85 -0.03
N PHE A 321 13.85 -22.66 -0.60
CA PHE A 321 14.90 -21.65 -0.48
C PHE A 321 14.62 -20.77 0.73
N ASN A 322 15.50 -20.83 1.73
CA ASN A 322 15.39 -20.04 2.95
C ASN A 322 15.88 -18.60 2.72
N ALA A 323 15.03 -17.62 3.02
CA ALA A 323 15.39 -16.20 3.00
C ALA A 323 14.95 -15.55 4.31
N VAL A 324 15.92 -15.27 5.19
CA VAL A 324 15.70 -14.60 6.48
C VAL A 324 15.67 -13.10 6.25
N VAL A 325 14.45 -12.54 6.14
CA VAL A 325 14.22 -11.11 5.87
C VAL A 325 13.66 -10.36 7.08
N TYR A 326 13.30 -11.08 8.13
CA TYR A 326 12.71 -10.54 9.34
C TYR A 326 13.48 -11.03 10.58
N PRO A 327 13.92 -10.13 11.49
CA PRO A 327 14.71 -10.49 12.68
C PRO A 327 13.85 -11.02 13.84
N ASP A 328 14.50 -11.43 14.91
CA ASP A 328 13.88 -11.57 16.23
C ASP A 328 13.57 -10.17 16.77
N GLU A 329 12.30 -9.77 16.76
CA GLU A 329 11.84 -8.44 17.18
C GLU A 329 12.13 -8.09 18.64
N ARG A 330 12.48 -9.09 19.46
CA ARG A 330 12.95 -8.86 20.84
C ARG A 330 14.39 -8.35 20.88
N LYS A 331 15.13 -8.45 19.79
CA LYS A 331 16.55 -8.11 19.68
C LYS A 331 16.82 -6.95 18.73
N GLU A 332 16.04 -6.86 17.67
CA GLU A 332 16.19 -5.82 16.65
C GLU A 332 14.83 -5.39 16.13
N ALA A 333 14.59 -4.08 16.17
CA ALA A 333 13.40 -3.50 15.55
C ALA A 333 13.55 -3.44 14.03
N ILE A 334 12.49 -3.76 13.31
CA ILE A 334 12.43 -3.67 11.86
C ILE A 334 11.26 -2.77 11.44
N TYR A 335 11.49 -1.92 10.47
CA TYR A 335 10.50 -1.02 9.93
C TYR A 335 10.07 -1.46 8.52
N PRO A 336 8.92 -0.96 8.00
CA PRO A 336 8.46 -1.32 6.65
C PRO A 336 9.51 -1.11 5.57
N GLU A 337 10.29 -0.06 5.65
CA GLU A 337 11.37 0.27 4.72
C GLU A 337 12.48 -0.80 4.73
N ASP A 338 12.90 -1.21 5.93
CA ASP A 338 13.93 -2.23 6.09
C ASP A 338 13.44 -3.58 5.52
N LEU A 339 12.17 -3.93 5.75
CA LEU A 339 11.59 -5.16 5.22
C LEU A 339 11.51 -5.13 3.68
N VAL A 340 11.16 -4.00 3.08
CA VAL A 340 11.15 -3.83 1.60
C VAL A 340 12.56 -4.03 1.04
N ASP A 341 13.58 -3.44 1.64
CA ASP A 341 14.97 -3.59 1.20
C ASP A 341 15.47 -5.02 1.36
N ASN A 342 15.16 -5.69 2.46
CA ASN A 342 15.50 -7.08 2.70
C ASN A 342 14.86 -8.02 1.67
N ILE A 343 13.56 -7.84 1.37
CA ILE A 343 12.86 -8.60 0.34
C ILE A 343 13.49 -8.37 -1.03
N ARG A 344 13.74 -7.10 -1.39
CA ARG A 344 14.36 -6.73 -2.66
C ARG A 344 15.72 -7.38 -2.84
N GLU A 345 16.54 -7.33 -1.80
CA GLU A 345 17.88 -7.92 -1.82
C GLU A 345 17.81 -9.45 -1.96
N ALA A 346 16.95 -10.12 -1.19
CA ALA A 346 16.75 -11.56 -1.25
C ALA A 346 16.32 -12.01 -2.65
N VAL A 347 15.33 -11.36 -3.23
CA VAL A 347 14.82 -11.68 -4.57
C VAL A 347 15.87 -11.41 -5.65
N LYS A 348 16.51 -10.23 -5.63
CA LYS A 348 17.50 -9.83 -6.62
C LYS A 348 18.74 -10.72 -6.64
N ARG A 349 19.21 -11.16 -5.45
CA ARG A 349 20.42 -12.00 -5.34
C ARG A 349 20.18 -13.48 -5.68
N ASN A 350 18.90 -13.88 -5.78
CA ASN A 350 18.54 -15.28 -6.01
C ASN A 350 17.60 -15.45 -7.22
N PRO A 351 18.04 -15.09 -8.43
CA PRO A 351 17.21 -15.04 -9.64
C PRO A 351 16.69 -16.42 -10.10
N GLN A 352 17.24 -17.52 -9.56
CA GLN A 352 16.77 -18.89 -9.80
C GLN A 352 15.43 -19.19 -9.11
N VAL A 353 15.08 -18.46 -8.04
CA VAL A 353 13.81 -18.62 -7.33
C VAL A 353 12.78 -17.75 -8.00
N LYS A 354 11.74 -18.36 -8.56
CA LYS A 354 10.71 -17.64 -9.34
C LYS A 354 9.39 -17.45 -8.60
N VAL A 355 9.15 -18.23 -7.55
CA VAL A 355 7.97 -18.10 -6.71
C VAL A 355 8.42 -17.92 -5.27
N TRP A 356 7.90 -16.90 -4.61
CA TRP A 356 8.25 -16.53 -3.25
C TRP A 356 6.99 -16.48 -2.37
N ASN A 357 7.01 -17.14 -1.23
CA ASN A 357 6.01 -16.98 -0.20
C ASN A 357 6.38 -15.79 0.69
N LEU A 358 5.41 -14.92 0.99
CA LEU A 358 5.54 -13.80 1.92
C LEU A 358 4.33 -13.81 2.87
N SER A 359 4.49 -14.45 4.03
CA SER A 359 3.45 -14.50 5.07
C SER A 359 3.59 -13.39 6.11
N LEU A 360 4.52 -12.47 5.91
CA LEU A 360 4.74 -11.26 6.70
C LEU A 360 3.96 -10.09 6.11
N GLY A 361 3.62 -9.08 6.92
CA GLY A 361 2.98 -7.88 6.39
C GLY A 361 2.66 -6.82 7.45
N ILE A 362 2.10 -5.73 6.97
CA ILE A 362 1.65 -4.59 7.77
C ILE A 362 0.24 -4.87 8.28
N LYS A 363 -0.05 -4.55 9.55
CA LYS A 363 -1.35 -4.83 10.19
C LYS A 363 -2.47 -3.86 9.76
N GLU A 364 -2.10 -2.69 9.28
CA GLU A 364 -3.05 -1.66 8.89
C GLU A 364 -3.86 -2.07 7.66
N GLU A 365 -5.10 -1.60 7.61
CA GLU A 365 -5.97 -1.80 6.46
C GLU A 365 -5.52 -0.95 5.28
N CYS A 366 -5.69 -1.46 4.05
CA CYS A 366 -5.50 -0.66 2.85
C CYS A 366 -6.60 0.40 2.72
N GLU A 367 -6.30 1.52 2.09
CA GLU A 367 -7.27 2.53 1.70
C GLU A 367 -8.06 2.10 0.45
N LEU A 368 -9.21 2.75 0.17
CA LEU A 368 -10.01 2.43 -1.00
C LEU A 368 -9.63 3.25 -2.23
N ASP A 369 -9.03 4.38 -2.03
CA ASP A 369 -8.69 5.37 -3.04
C ASP A 369 -7.19 5.42 -3.38
N GLU A 370 -6.34 4.81 -2.55
CA GLU A 370 -4.88 4.81 -2.73
C GLU A 370 -4.28 3.42 -2.49
N PHE A 371 -3.35 3.01 -3.35
CA PHE A 371 -2.52 1.82 -3.14
C PHE A 371 -1.44 2.11 -2.10
N SER A 372 -1.20 1.13 -1.23
CA SER A 372 -0.13 1.27 -0.25
C SER A 372 1.24 1.27 -0.93
N GLU A 373 2.15 2.06 -0.38
CA GLU A 373 3.52 2.10 -0.89
C GLU A 373 4.22 0.74 -0.76
N PHE A 374 3.89 -0.04 0.28
CA PHE A 374 4.41 -1.40 0.43
C PHE A 374 3.90 -2.32 -0.70
N GLY A 375 2.60 -2.23 -1.05
CA GLY A 375 2.04 -2.94 -2.20
C GLY A 375 2.73 -2.55 -3.50
N MET A 376 2.92 -1.25 -3.74
CA MET A 376 3.67 -0.74 -4.90
C MET A 376 5.13 -1.21 -4.92
N ALA A 377 5.79 -1.29 -3.76
CA ALA A 377 7.16 -1.82 -3.67
C ALA A 377 7.22 -3.30 -4.05
N LEU A 378 6.26 -4.12 -3.58
CA LEU A 378 6.17 -5.53 -3.98
C LEU A 378 5.92 -5.68 -5.48
N ASP A 379 5.08 -4.82 -6.08
CA ASP A 379 4.84 -4.82 -7.52
C ASP A 379 6.12 -4.51 -8.29
N ASN A 380 6.86 -3.48 -7.87
CA ASN A 380 8.12 -3.11 -8.48
C ASN A 380 9.18 -4.22 -8.37
N ILE A 381 9.31 -4.86 -7.20
CA ILE A 381 10.24 -5.98 -7.00
C ILE A 381 9.91 -7.14 -7.95
N GLN A 382 8.63 -7.46 -8.12
CA GLN A 382 8.18 -8.53 -9.01
C GLN A 382 8.46 -8.22 -10.49
N ASP A 383 8.17 -7.00 -10.92
CA ASP A 383 8.42 -6.55 -12.30
C ASP A 383 9.92 -6.53 -12.63
N GLU A 384 10.76 -5.98 -11.74
CA GLU A 384 12.20 -5.90 -11.96
C GLU A 384 12.90 -7.27 -12.05
N ASN A 385 12.38 -8.29 -11.34
CA ASN A 385 13.04 -9.58 -11.21
C ASN A 385 12.32 -10.74 -11.94
N ASN A 386 11.15 -10.46 -12.52
CA ASN A 386 10.28 -11.45 -13.17
C ASN A 386 10.02 -12.65 -12.25
N VAL A 387 9.45 -12.37 -11.09
CA VAL A 387 9.08 -13.33 -10.04
C VAL A 387 7.61 -13.17 -9.65
N LEU A 388 7.05 -14.18 -8.99
CA LEU A 388 5.73 -14.14 -8.37
C LEU A 388 5.89 -14.16 -6.84
N ILE A 389 5.26 -13.23 -6.15
CA ILE A 389 5.12 -13.24 -4.70
C ILE A 389 3.70 -13.73 -4.34
N VAL A 390 3.62 -14.79 -3.57
CA VAL A 390 2.38 -15.28 -2.96
C VAL A 390 2.26 -14.67 -1.58
N LYS A 391 1.26 -13.82 -1.38
CA LYS A 391 1.12 -12.96 -0.21
C LYS A 391 -0.13 -13.29 0.59
N SER A 392 -0.03 -13.36 1.91
CA SER A 392 -1.21 -13.46 2.77
C SER A 392 -2.06 -12.19 2.73
N ALA A 393 -3.38 -12.32 2.75
CA ALA A 393 -4.31 -11.18 2.84
C ALA A 393 -4.21 -10.42 4.18
N GLY A 394 -3.61 -11.05 5.18
CA GLY A 394 -3.48 -10.55 6.54
C GLY A 394 -4.56 -11.08 7.48
N ASN A 395 -4.31 -10.94 8.78
CA ASN A 395 -5.20 -11.39 9.85
C ASN A 395 -5.81 -10.18 10.60
N CYS A 396 -6.98 -10.38 11.19
CA CYS A 396 -7.61 -9.40 12.08
C CYS A 396 -8.26 -10.08 13.28
N ALA A 397 -8.32 -9.38 14.41
CA ALA A 397 -8.97 -9.84 15.63
C ALA A 397 -10.36 -9.19 15.86
N ASN A 398 -10.89 -8.45 14.90
CA ASN A 398 -12.13 -7.68 15.06
C ASN A 398 -13.35 -8.57 15.33
N PHE A 399 -13.33 -9.82 14.81
CA PHE A 399 -14.41 -10.79 15.07
C PHE A 399 -14.65 -11.06 16.56
N MET A 400 -13.63 -10.98 17.42
CA MET A 400 -13.75 -11.14 18.86
C MET A 400 -14.65 -10.07 19.52
N LYS A 401 -14.76 -8.91 18.88
CA LYS A 401 -15.60 -7.79 19.34
C LYS A 401 -16.95 -7.72 18.62
N GLY A 402 -17.29 -8.75 17.83
CA GLY A 402 -18.48 -8.75 16.98
C GLY A 402 -18.45 -7.72 15.84
N LEU A 403 -17.28 -7.19 15.52
CA LEU A 403 -17.11 -6.21 14.44
C LEU A 403 -17.02 -6.90 13.08
N PRO A 404 -17.35 -6.19 11.97
CA PRO A 404 -17.07 -6.68 10.62
C PRO A 404 -15.59 -7.04 10.43
N LYS A 405 -15.34 -7.97 9.52
CA LYS A 405 -13.96 -8.30 9.12
C LYS A 405 -13.27 -7.08 8.52
N SER A 406 -12.00 -6.90 8.85
CA SER A 406 -11.17 -5.84 8.30
C SER A 406 -10.85 -6.11 6.82
N ARG A 407 -10.67 -5.03 6.05
CA ARG A 407 -10.14 -5.12 4.68
C ARG A 407 -8.72 -5.66 4.67
N ILE A 408 -8.26 -6.09 3.49
CA ILE A 408 -6.88 -6.55 3.30
C ILE A 408 -5.87 -5.55 3.88
N SER A 409 -4.74 -6.08 4.31
CA SER A 409 -3.66 -5.23 4.85
C SER A 409 -2.97 -4.42 3.76
N LYS A 410 -2.32 -3.32 4.13
CA LYS A 410 -1.56 -2.44 3.22
C LYS A 410 -0.55 -3.17 2.35
N SER A 411 -0.08 -4.34 2.71
CA SER A 411 0.79 -5.17 1.85
C SER A 411 0.02 -6.13 0.95
N GLY A 412 -1.25 -6.37 1.25
CA GLY A 412 -2.14 -7.26 0.48
C GLY A 412 -2.83 -6.57 -0.70
N ASP A 413 -2.61 -5.29 -0.91
CA ASP A 413 -3.17 -4.51 -2.01
C ASP A 413 -2.26 -4.47 -3.25
N SER A 414 -1.09 -5.12 -3.21
CA SER A 414 -0.22 -5.33 -4.37
C SER A 414 -1.02 -5.93 -5.55
N VAL A 415 -0.89 -5.33 -6.72
CA VAL A 415 -1.60 -5.75 -7.95
C VAL A 415 -0.96 -7.00 -8.56
N ARG A 416 0.37 -7.13 -8.45
CA ARG A 416 1.16 -8.22 -9.03
C ARG A 416 1.20 -9.46 -8.15
N ALA A 417 1.17 -9.29 -6.83
CA ALA A 417 1.20 -10.41 -5.91
C ALA A 417 -0.10 -11.22 -5.97
N LEU A 418 0.05 -12.55 -5.88
CA LEU A 418 -1.07 -13.45 -5.68
C LEU A 418 -1.46 -13.42 -4.20
N VAL A 419 -2.51 -12.69 -3.87
CA VAL A 419 -2.96 -12.51 -2.49
C VAL A 419 -3.94 -13.62 -2.10
N VAL A 420 -3.65 -14.30 -0.99
CA VAL A 420 -4.39 -15.47 -0.53
C VAL A 420 -5.07 -15.18 0.80
N GLY A 421 -6.39 -15.31 0.82
CA GLY A 421 -7.23 -15.27 2.03
C GLY A 421 -7.42 -16.65 2.64
N SER A 422 -8.02 -16.71 3.84
CA SER A 422 -8.26 -17.93 4.58
C SER A 422 -9.74 -18.33 4.57
N VAL A 423 -10.00 -19.64 4.40
CA VAL A 423 -11.32 -20.25 4.61
C VAL A 423 -11.23 -21.32 5.69
N ALA A 424 -12.32 -21.54 6.43
CA ALA A 424 -12.44 -22.60 7.40
C ALA A 424 -12.62 -23.95 6.69
N GLY A 425 -11.84 -24.96 7.10
CA GLY A 425 -12.02 -26.35 6.62
C GLY A 425 -13.07 -27.10 7.40
N GLU A 426 -13.05 -26.93 8.71
CA GLU A 426 -13.91 -27.61 9.68
C GLU A 426 -14.53 -26.61 10.66
N LYS A 427 -15.53 -27.07 11.41
CA LYS A 427 -16.17 -26.29 12.46
C LYS A 427 -16.25 -27.11 13.74
N GLU A 428 -15.67 -26.60 14.80
CA GLU A 428 -15.73 -27.13 16.13
C GLU A 428 -16.65 -26.29 17.05
N LEU A 429 -16.74 -26.71 18.31
CA LEU A 429 -17.49 -25.96 19.32
C LEU A 429 -16.86 -24.56 19.49
N TYR A 430 -17.70 -23.53 19.52
CA TYR A 430 -17.34 -22.11 19.56
C TYR A 430 -16.83 -21.49 18.27
N ASP A 431 -16.56 -22.25 17.21
CA ASP A 431 -16.14 -21.69 15.92
C ASP A 431 -17.24 -20.86 15.25
N TYR A 432 -16.85 -19.72 14.69
CA TYR A 432 -17.79 -18.80 14.06
C TYR A 432 -18.04 -19.10 12.58
N ALA A 433 -17.07 -19.64 11.88
CA ALA A 433 -17.20 -19.89 10.45
C ALA A 433 -17.72 -21.31 10.15
N GLU A 434 -18.65 -21.42 9.22
CA GLU A 434 -19.04 -22.68 8.62
C GLU A 434 -17.95 -23.18 7.67
N PRO A 435 -17.83 -24.51 7.45
CA PRO A 435 -16.87 -25.05 6.50
C PRO A 435 -17.00 -24.42 5.12
N ASN A 436 -15.86 -24.16 4.49
CA ASN A 436 -15.74 -23.49 3.18
C ASN A 436 -16.26 -22.03 3.15
N THR A 437 -16.41 -21.40 4.31
CA THR A 437 -16.64 -19.96 4.40
C THR A 437 -15.39 -19.24 4.89
N PRO A 438 -15.27 -17.93 4.68
CA PRO A 438 -14.09 -17.19 5.13
C PRO A 438 -13.82 -17.36 6.62
N SER A 439 -12.58 -17.69 6.99
CA SER A 439 -12.14 -17.76 8.39
C SER A 439 -12.47 -16.47 9.14
N PRO A 440 -12.83 -16.51 10.43
CA PRO A 440 -13.19 -15.31 11.18
C PRO A 440 -12.09 -14.24 11.19
N PHE A 441 -10.83 -14.66 11.24
CA PHE A 441 -9.67 -13.80 11.31
C PHE A 441 -9.16 -13.33 9.94
N THR A 442 -9.65 -13.90 8.82
CA THR A 442 -9.14 -13.48 7.50
C THR A 442 -9.59 -12.06 7.17
N ARG A 443 -8.71 -11.30 6.53
CA ARG A 443 -9.07 -10.03 5.94
C ARG A 443 -9.76 -10.23 4.60
N ILE A 444 -10.60 -9.29 4.21
CA ILE A 444 -11.45 -9.36 3.02
C ILE A 444 -11.26 -8.13 2.13
N GLY A 445 -11.63 -8.24 0.85
CA GLY A 445 -11.67 -7.11 -0.06
C GLY A 445 -12.85 -6.13 0.18
N PRO A 446 -13.00 -5.15 -0.69
CA PRO A 446 -12.16 -4.89 -1.87
C PRO A 446 -10.82 -4.26 -1.52
N GLY A 447 -9.87 -4.29 -2.47
CA GLY A 447 -8.68 -3.47 -2.44
C GLY A 447 -8.92 -2.06 -3.01
N PRO A 448 -7.86 -1.24 -3.12
CA PRO A 448 -7.93 0.11 -3.69
C PRO A 448 -8.58 0.12 -5.08
N ALA A 449 -9.26 1.21 -5.42
CA ALA A 449 -10.03 1.34 -6.67
C ALA A 449 -11.01 0.18 -6.91
N ASN A 450 -11.47 -0.49 -5.84
CA ASN A 450 -12.33 -1.68 -5.88
C ASN A 450 -11.75 -2.89 -6.64
N ILE A 451 -10.43 -3.04 -6.69
CA ILE A 451 -9.84 -4.28 -7.22
C ILE A 451 -10.27 -5.48 -6.39
N ILE A 452 -10.39 -6.62 -7.05
CA ILE A 452 -10.76 -7.87 -6.37
C ILE A 452 -9.52 -8.38 -5.63
N LYS A 453 -9.61 -8.41 -4.30
CA LYS A 453 -8.64 -9.02 -3.39
C LYS A 453 -9.39 -9.66 -2.22
N PRO A 454 -8.90 -10.74 -1.63
CA PRO A 454 -7.78 -11.56 -2.11
C PRO A 454 -8.08 -12.19 -3.47
N ASP A 455 -7.04 -12.59 -4.23
CA ASP A 455 -7.18 -13.23 -5.53
C ASP A 455 -7.69 -14.68 -5.40
N LEU A 456 -7.23 -15.36 -4.35
CA LEU A 456 -7.56 -16.74 -4.03
C LEU A 456 -7.84 -16.90 -2.54
N VAL A 457 -8.41 -18.03 -2.18
CA VAL A 457 -8.56 -18.47 -0.78
C VAL A 457 -8.09 -19.91 -0.64
N PHE A 458 -7.55 -20.24 0.53
CA PHE A 458 -7.18 -21.60 0.88
C PHE A 458 -7.51 -21.88 2.35
N TYR A 459 -7.46 -23.14 2.75
CA TYR A 459 -7.74 -23.55 4.12
C TYR A 459 -6.70 -22.98 5.09
N GLY A 460 -7.15 -22.22 6.08
CA GLY A 460 -6.28 -21.55 7.06
C GLY A 460 -6.78 -21.66 8.50
N GLY A 461 -7.82 -22.49 8.73
CA GLY A 461 -8.38 -22.71 10.04
C GLY A 461 -9.61 -21.91 10.37
N ASN A 462 -10.08 -22.05 11.61
CA ASN A 462 -11.28 -21.40 12.15
C ASN A 462 -10.96 -20.71 13.48
N ALA A 463 -11.87 -19.94 14.02
CA ALA A 463 -11.76 -19.33 15.33
C ALA A 463 -13.13 -18.92 15.88
N GLY A 464 -13.18 -18.74 17.18
CA GLY A 464 -14.36 -18.22 17.87
C GLY A 464 -14.02 -17.71 19.26
N VAL A 465 -15.05 -17.54 20.10
CA VAL A 465 -14.90 -17.09 21.48
C VAL A 465 -15.71 -18.03 22.35
N ASP A 466 -15.11 -18.56 23.41
CA ASP A 466 -15.77 -19.43 24.35
C ASP A 466 -16.73 -18.67 25.28
N ASP A 467 -17.46 -19.41 26.13
CA ASP A 467 -18.43 -18.82 27.08
C ASP A 467 -17.78 -17.89 28.13
N LEU A 468 -16.46 -17.95 28.29
CA LEU A 468 -15.67 -17.09 29.19
C LEU A 468 -15.10 -15.86 28.49
N GLY A 469 -15.32 -15.75 27.18
CA GLY A 469 -14.78 -14.65 26.37
C GLY A 469 -13.33 -14.89 25.90
N ASN A 470 -12.79 -16.10 26.02
CA ASN A 470 -11.46 -16.41 25.54
C ASN A 470 -11.48 -16.76 24.06
N LEU A 471 -10.43 -16.36 23.35
CA LEU A 471 -10.22 -16.73 21.96
C LEU A 471 -9.96 -18.23 21.85
N VAL A 472 -10.78 -18.92 21.05
CA VAL A 472 -10.54 -20.30 20.63
C VAL A 472 -10.17 -20.28 19.17
N LYS A 473 -9.06 -20.93 18.81
CA LYS A 473 -8.59 -21.03 17.44
C LYS A 473 -8.29 -22.49 17.11
N HIS A 474 -8.73 -22.88 15.92
CA HIS A 474 -8.38 -24.16 15.30
C HIS A 474 -7.61 -23.82 14.02
N GLY A 475 -6.29 -23.72 14.15
CA GLY A 475 -5.39 -23.29 13.10
C GLY A 475 -5.06 -24.41 12.11
N VAL A 476 -4.22 -24.08 11.15
CA VAL A 476 -3.53 -25.06 10.32
C VAL A 476 -2.36 -25.63 11.11
N ARG A 477 -2.16 -26.94 11.05
CA ARG A 477 -1.09 -27.64 11.76
C ARG A 477 0.21 -27.62 10.98
N SER A 478 1.32 -27.47 11.70
CA SER A 478 2.66 -27.54 11.14
C SER A 478 3.70 -27.83 12.23
N PHE A 479 4.99 -27.76 11.88
CA PHE A 479 6.08 -28.06 12.81
C PHE A 479 6.40 -26.87 13.72
N GLY A 480 6.67 -27.19 15.00
CA GLY A 480 7.28 -26.29 15.96
C GLY A 480 8.81 -26.39 15.97
N LEU A 481 9.45 -25.50 16.78
CA LEU A 481 10.88 -25.55 17.12
C LEU A 481 11.11 -26.35 18.39
#